data_45392d888536c796c8b99ef2fc5f2b71
#
_entry.id   45392d888536c796c8b99ef2fc5f2b71
#
_cell.length_a   1.000
_cell.length_b   1.000
_cell.length_c   1.000
_cell.angle_alpha   90.00
_cell.angle_beta   90.00
_cell.angle_gamma   90.00
#
_symmetry.space_group_name_H-M   'P 1'
#
loop_
_entity.id
_entity.type
_entity.pdbx_description
1 polymer ?
#
loop_
_entity_poly.entity_id
_entity_poly.type
_entity_poly.pdbx_seq_one_letter_code
_entity_poly.pdbx_strand_id
1 'polypeptide(L)'
;KKVADYLISKAVEEYESDYHRYYIQGESKPIDVGMPFLVKGKSKNVGVLLSQGYMAAPREVENLARYLGSIGFCVYVPRLKGHGTSPDDLANRSYQDWVASIDRGYAIISSICKRVVVGGFSTGAGLALDLAARVKEVAGVFAVAAPMTLKDFSSKFAPAVDMWNRIMDKAYSVGPKMEFVENKPENPHINYLRNPISGVREIERLMDDLEPKLPDLDVPALIVQSRRDPVVEPKGSLKIFKLLGTEDKEYRLFNFDRHGILLGDGSQRVHKAIGEFINRI
;
A
#
# COMPACT_ATOMS: atom_id res chain seq x y z
N LYS A 1 -14.18 -6.79 20.82
CA LYS A 1 -13.25 -7.93 20.74
C LYS A 1 -13.82 -9.05 19.85
N LYS A 2 -15.01 -9.59 20.13
CA LYS A 2 -15.61 -10.68 19.34
C LYS A 2 -15.80 -10.30 17.85
N VAL A 3 -16.19 -9.06 17.55
CA VAL A 3 -16.38 -8.58 16.17
C VAL A 3 -15.05 -8.54 15.42
N ALA A 4 -13.99 -7.95 16.02
CA ALA A 4 -12.67 -7.92 15.41
C ALA A 4 -12.13 -9.33 15.15
N ASP A 5 -12.20 -10.22 16.15
CA ASP A 5 -11.72 -11.59 16.02
C ASP A 5 -12.46 -12.32 14.87
N TYR A 6 -13.77 -12.11 14.74
CA TYR A 6 -14.58 -12.66 13.64
C TYR A 6 -14.16 -12.10 12.27
N LEU A 7 -14.01 -10.78 12.15
CA LEU A 7 -13.63 -10.15 10.89
C LEU A 7 -12.22 -10.53 10.45
N ILE A 8 -11.28 -10.67 11.40
CA ILE A 8 -9.92 -11.15 11.12
C ILE A 8 -9.96 -12.61 10.64
N SER A 9 -10.75 -13.48 11.31
CA SER A 9 -10.92 -14.88 10.86
C SER A 9 -11.45 -14.93 9.43
N LYS A 10 -12.47 -14.11 9.10
CA LYS A 10 -13.00 -14.02 7.73
C LYS A 10 -11.97 -13.52 6.71
N ALA A 11 -11.14 -12.56 7.07
CA ALA A 11 -10.07 -12.09 6.18
C ALA A 11 -9.00 -13.16 5.92
N VAL A 12 -8.68 -13.98 6.92
CA VAL A 12 -7.77 -15.12 6.80
C VAL A 12 -8.40 -16.22 5.92
N GLU A 13 -9.65 -16.63 6.21
CA GLU A 13 -10.37 -17.64 5.43
C GLU A 13 -10.49 -17.23 3.95
N GLU A 14 -10.81 -15.95 3.67
CA GLU A 14 -10.87 -15.42 2.31
C GLU A 14 -9.50 -15.51 1.62
N TYR A 15 -8.42 -15.13 2.33
CA TYR A 15 -7.07 -15.23 1.77
C TYR A 15 -6.68 -16.67 1.47
N GLU A 16 -6.88 -17.60 2.40
CA GLU A 16 -6.56 -19.02 2.20
C GLU A 16 -7.32 -19.62 1.01
N SER A 17 -8.62 -19.28 0.89
CA SER A 17 -9.44 -19.69 -0.26
C SER A 17 -8.89 -19.13 -1.58
N ASP A 18 -8.55 -17.83 -1.63
CA ASP A 18 -7.95 -17.22 -2.81
C ASP A 18 -6.58 -17.83 -3.12
N TYR A 19 -5.75 -18.06 -2.09
CA TYR A 19 -4.43 -18.65 -2.25
C TYR A 19 -4.50 -20.02 -2.93
N HIS A 20 -5.36 -20.93 -2.44
CA HIS A 20 -5.52 -22.24 -3.03
C HIS A 20 -6.10 -22.20 -4.45
N ARG A 21 -7.03 -21.26 -4.70
CA ARG A 21 -7.67 -21.09 -6.02
C ARG A 21 -6.70 -20.58 -7.08
N TYR A 22 -5.81 -19.68 -6.72
CA TYR A 22 -4.93 -18.97 -7.65
C TYR A 22 -3.46 -19.37 -7.54
N TYR A 23 -3.16 -20.42 -6.78
CA TYR A 23 -1.79 -20.91 -6.62
C TYR A 23 -1.17 -21.32 -7.95
N ILE A 24 0.03 -20.81 -8.22
CA ILE A 24 0.85 -21.17 -9.38
C ILE A 24 2.20 -21.65 -8.88
N GLN A 25 2.53 -22.92 -9.17
CA GLN A 25 3.80 -23.50 -8.77
C GLN A 25 4.98 -22.71 -9.37
N GLY A 26 5.94 -22.34 -8.54
CA GLY A 26 7.12 -21.59 -8.93
C GLY A 26 6.92 -20.07 -8.98
N GLU A 27 5.68 -19.55 -8.88
CA GLU A 27 5.39 -18.11 -8.89
C GLU A 27 4.78 -17.62 -7.56
N SER A 28 3.80 -18.37 -7.03
CA SER A 28 3.18 -18.03 -5.74
C SER A 28 4.20 -18.14 -4.61
N LYS A 29 4.23 -17.13 -3.74
CA LYS A 29 5.09 -17.14 -2.56
C LYS A 29 4.50 -18.06 -1.48
N PRO A 30 5.26 -18.44 -0.45
CA PRO A 30 4.70 -19.17 0.69
C PRO A 30 3.46 -18.47 1.26
N ILE A 31 2.47 -19.23 1.70
CA ILE A 31 1.16 -18.71 2.14
C ILE A 31 1.26 -17.67 3.27
N ASP A 32 2.23 -17.82 4.16
CA ASP A 32 2.48 -16.89 5.27
C ASP A 32 2.91 -15.48 4.82
N VAL A 33 3.44 -15.35 3.60
CA VAL A 33 3.85 -14.05 3.03
C VAL A 33 2.65 -13.14 2.77
N GLY A 34 1.53 -13.70 2.29
CA GLY A 34 0.31 -12.98 1.97
C GLY A 34 -0.72 -12.89 3.11
N MET A 35 -0.46 -13.53 4.25
CA MET A 35 -1.39 -13.58 5.36
C MET A 35 -1.64 -12.20 5.98
N PRO A 36 -2.91 -11.74 6.08
CA PRO A 36 -3.23 -10.55 6.86
C PRO A 36 -2.96 -10.81 8.34
N PHE A 37 -2.50 -9.81 9.08
CA PHE A 37 -2.14 -10.00 10.49
C PHE A 37 -2.41 -8.79 11.37
N LEU A 38 -2.57 -9.05 12.67
CA LEU A 38 -2.70 -8.05 13.72
C LEU A 38 -1.51 -8.13 14.69
N VAL A 39 -0.79 -7.02 14.82
CA VAL A 39 0.17 -6.82 15.92
C VAL A 39 -0.56 -6.16 17.07
N LYS A 40 -0.64 -6.84 18.23
CA LYS A 40 -1.29 -6.30 19.42
C LYS A 40 -0.34 -5.37 20.16
N GLY A 41 -0.73 -4.11 20.30
CA GLY A 41 -0.03 -3.13 21.14
C GLY A 41 -0.49 -3.15 22.59
N LYS A 42 0.24 -2.40 23.42
CA LYS A 42 -0.10 -2.23 24.86
C LYS A 42 -1.32 -1.31 25.04
N SER A 43 -1.50 -0.33 24.16
CA SER A 43 -2.58 0.65 24.20
C SER A 43 -3.61 0.39 23.09
N LYS A 44 -4.86 0.70 23.38
CA LYS A 44 -5.96 0.73 22.40
C LYS A 44 -6.45 2.14 22.09
N ASN A 45 -5.72 3.16 22.52
CA ASN A 45 -6.11 4.54 22.24
C ASN A 45 -5.92 4.86 20.75
N VAL A 46 -4.77 4.48 20.18
CA VAL A 46 -4.47 4.68 18.76
C VAL A 46 -4.14 3.32 18.14
N GLY A 47 -4.83 3.00 17.06
CA GLY A 47 -4.54 1.87 16.17
C GLY A 47 -3.97 2.36 14.85
N VAL A 48 -3.26 1.50 14.17
CA VAL A 48 -2.69 1.78 12.85
C VAL A 48 -3.20 0.77 11.84
N LEU A 49 -3.78 1.25 10.75
CA LEU A 49 -4.01 0.48 9.54
C LEU A 49 -2.81 0.68 8.61
N LEU A 50 -2.14 -0.39 8.22
CA LEU A 50 -0.91 -0.30 7.42
C LEU A 50 -0.99 -1.18 6.18
N SER A 51 -0.77 -0.59 4.99
CA SER A 51 -0.88 -1.28 3.71
C SER A 51 0.44 -1.40 2.97
N GLN A 52 0.64 -2.55 2.30
CA GLN A 52 1.76 -2.84 1.40
C GLN A 52 1.58 -2.18 0.03
N GLY A 53 2.65 -2.21 -0.78
CA GLY A 53 2.67 -1.75 -2.15
C GLY A 53 2.10 -2.76 -3.17
N TYR A 54 2.06 -2.31 -4.43
CA TYR A 54 1.61 -3.10 -5.58
C TYR A 54 2.56 -4.28 -5.86
N MET A 55 2.02 -5.42 -6.26
CA MET A 55 2.72 -6.70 -6.49
C MET A 55 3.41 -7.29 -5.25
N ALA A 56 3.24 -6.68 -4.09
CA ALA A 56 3.83 -7.14 -2.84
C ALA A 56 2.81 -7.96 -2.00
N ALA A 57 3.03 -8.02 -0.71
CA ALA A 57 2.18 -8.75 0.23
C ALA A 57 2.32 -8.13 1.64
N PRO A 58 1.45 -8.45 2.60
CA PRO A 58 1.51 -7.94 3.97
C PRO A 58 2.89 -8.02 4.63
N ARG A 59 3.68 -9.03 4.29
CA ARG A 59 5.08 -9.20 4.76
C ARG A 59 5.98 -7.99 4.47
N GLU A 60 5.70 -7.22 3.42
CA GLU A 60 6.51 -6.05 3.03
C GLU A 60 6.57 -4.96 4.10
N VAL A 61 5.50 -4.80 4.85
CA VAL A 61 5.38 -3.77 5.91
C VAL A 61 5.48 -4.35 7.32
N GLU A 62 5.80 -5.65 7.45
CA GLU A 62 5.84 -6.33 8.75
C GLU A 62 6.84 -5.71 9.73
N ASN A 63 8.03 -5.31 9.27
CA ASN A 63 9.06 -4.71 10.13
C ASN A 63 8.57 -3.39 10.75
N LEU A 64 7.90 -2.54 9.97
CA LEU A 64 7.27 -1.33 10.49
C LEU A 64 6.13 -1.67 11.46
N ALA A 65 5.26 -2.62 11.10
CA ALA A 65 4.16 -3.03 11.96
C ALA A 65 4.65 -3.55 13.32
N ARG A 66 5.70 -4.36 13.34
CA ARG A 66 6.31 -4.89 14.59
C ARG A 66 6.98 -3.77 15.39
N TYR A 67 7.68 -2.84 14.73
CA TYR A 67 8.24 -1.68 15.42
C TYR A 67 7.15 -0.85 16.09
N LEU A 68 6.07 -0.51 15.38
CA LEU A 68 4.94 0.25 15.94
C LEU A 68 4.28 -0.52 17.09
N GLY A 69 4.15 -1.84 16.97
CA GLY A 69 3.67 -2.70 18.05
C GLY A 69 4.57 -2.66 19.29
N SER A 70 5.90 -2.65 19.10
CA SER A 70 6.87 -2.60 20.21
C SER A 70 6.80 -1.29 21.01
N ILE A 71 6.44 -0.18 20.36
CA ILE A 71 6.24 1.12 21.00
C ILE A 71 4.79 1.35 21.47
N GLY A 72 3.92 0.34 21.35
CA GLY A 72 2.63 0.28 22.03
C GLY A 72 1.38 0.37 21.17
N PHE A 73 1.48 0.56 19.85
CA PHE A 73 0.33 0.64 18.95
C PHE A 73 -0.22 -0.74 18.55
N CYS A 74 -1.55 -0.86 18.43
CA CYS A 74 -2.13 -1.97 17.68
C CYS A 74 -2.00 -1.69 16.19
N VAL A 75 -1.50 -2.65 15.41
CA VAL A 75 -1.32 -2.48 13.96
C VAL A 75 -2.03 -3.60 13.22
N TYR A 76 -2.94 -3.28 12.34
CA TYR A 76 -3.56 -4.25 11.45
C TYR A 76 -3.03 -4.04 10.02
N VAL A 77 -2.57 -5.14 9.42
CA VAL A 77 -2.10 -5.19 8.03
C VAL A 77 -3.06 -6.08 7.24
N PRO A 78 -3.95 -5.49 6.42
CA PRO A 78 -4.82 -6.26 5.55
C PRO A 78 -4.03 -6.81 4.37
N ARG A 79 -4.56 -7.86 3.73
CA ARG A 79 -4.12 -8.25 2.39
C ARG A 79 -4.95 -7.49 1.34
N LEU A 80 -4.32 -6.83 0.41
CA LEU A 80 -4.99 -6.29 -0.77
C LEU A 80 -5.41 -7.45 -1.70
N LYS A 81 -6.63 -7.42 -2.22
CA LYS A 81 -7.15 -8.47 -3.12
C LYS A 81 -6.22 -8.66 -4.31
N GLY A 82 -5.93 -9.92 -4.67
CA GLY A 82 -4.99 -10.26 -5.74
C GLY A 82 -3.50 -10.25 -5.34
N HIS A 83 -3.17 -9.78 -4.12
CA HIS A 83 -1.81 -9.78 -3.60
C HIS A 83 -1.56 -10.99 -2.71
N GLY A 84 -0.31 -11.49 -2.69
CA GLY A 84 0.08 -12.67 -1.90
C GLY A 84 -0.42 -14.01 -2.46
N THR A 85 -1.06 -14.01 -3.63
CA THR A 85 -1.57 -15.19 -4.35
C THR A 85 -0.74 -15.47 -5.60
N SER A 86 -1.10 -14.88 -6.75
CA SER A 86 -0.36 -14.97 -8.00
C SER A 86 -0.51 -13.72 -8.86
N PRO A 87 0.38 -13.50 -9.87
CA PRO A 87 0.22 -12.41 -10.84
C PRO A 87 -1.11 -12.50 -11.60
N ASP A 88 -1.59 -13.71 -11.88
CA ASP A 88 -2.85 -13.96 -12.61
C ASP A 88 -4.08 -13.56 -11.80
N ASP A 89 -4.06 -13.79 -10.47
CA ASP A 89 -5.10 -13.25 -9.59
C ASP A 89 -5.09 -11.71 -9.60
N LEU A 90 -3.90 -11.10 -9.47
CA LEU A 90 -3.76 -9.65 -9.50
C LEU A 90 -4.23 -9.04 -10.82
N ALA A 91 -3.96 -9.70 -11.96
CA ALA A 91 -4.39 -9.26 -13.28
C ALA A 91 -5.91 -9.10 -13.44
N ASN A 92 -6.69 -9.81 -12.61
CA ASN A 92 -8.14 -9.81 -12.60
C ASN A 92 -8.74 -8.87 -11.53
N ARG A 93 -7.94 -8.01 -10.89
CA ARG A 93 -8.40 -7.12 -9.81
C ARG A 93 -8.41 -5.68 -10.26
N SER A 94 -9.40 -4.95 -9.73
CA SER A 94 -9.51 -3.51 -9.88
C SER A 94 -8.94 -2.78 -8.64
N TYR A 95 -8.66 -1.50 -8.77
CA TYR A 95 -8.25 -0.70 -7.61
C TYR A 95 -9.37 -0.59 -6.57
N GLN A 96 -10.64 -0.71 -6.97
CA GLN A 96 -11.78 -0.77 -6.06
C GLN A 96 -11.74 -2.01 -5.15
N ASP A 97 -11.23 -3.15 -5.64
CA ASP A 97 -11.00 -4.33 -4.80
C ASP A 97 -9.95 -4.05 -3.71
N TRP A 98 -8.94 -3.23 -4.03
CA TRP A 98 -7.93 -2.80 -3.05
C TRP A 98 -8.51 -1.79 -2.06
N VAL A 99 -9.30 -0.82 -2.53
CA VAL A 99 -10.05 0.11 -1.67
C VAL A 99 -10.94 -0.66 -0.71
N ALA A 100 -11.73 -1.63 -1.19
CA ALA A 100 -12.57 -2.48 -0.35
C ALA A 100 -11.77 -3.30 0.68
N SER A 101 -10.54 -3.71 0.35
CA SER A 101 -9.65 -4.40 1.29
C SER A 101 -9.19 -3.48 2.42
N ILE A 102 -8.89 -2.21 2.10
CA ILE A 102 -8.53 -1.18 3.07
C ILE A 102 -9.73 -0.78 3.94
N ASP A 103 -10.91 -0.62 3.38
CA ASP A 103 -12.13 -0.28 4.11
C ASP A 103 -12.48 -1.37 5.14
N ARG A 104 -12.37 -2.66 4.76
CA ARG A 104 -12.50 -3.78 5.71
C ARG A 104 -11.43 -3.76 6.80
N GLY A 105 -10.18 -3.46 6.41
CA GLY A 105 -9.08 -3.29 7.36
C GLY A 105 -9.35 -2.18 8.37
N TYR A 106 -9.89 -1.05 7.90
CA TYR A 106 -10.28 0.05 8.76
C TYR A 106 -11.40 -0.35 9.74
N ALA A 107 -12.43 -1.05 9.28
CA ALA A 107 -13.50 -1.57 10.13
C ALA A 107 -12.97 -2.52 11.21
N ILE A 108 -11.94 -3.32 10.91
CA ILE A 108 -11.29 -4.21 11.89
C ILE A 108 -10.59 -3.39 12.96
N ILE A 109 -9.66 -2.50 12.59
CA ILE A 109 -8.84 -1.78 13.57
C ILE A 109 -9.64 -0.75 14.37
N SER A 110 -10.66 -0.11 13.78
CA SER A 110 -11.57 0.82 14.46
C SER A 110 -12.47 0.11 15.48
N SER A 111 -12.74 -1.20 15.30
CA SER A 111 -13.43 -2.00 16.31
C SER A 111 -12.57 -2.37 17.52
N ILE A 112 -11.25 -2.17 17.43
CA ILE A 112 -10.25 -2.48 18.47
C ILE A 112 -9.79 -1.22 19.18
N CYS A 113 -9.54 -0.15 18.43
CA CYS A 113 -8.91 1.10 18.90
C CYS A 113 -9.87 2.29 18.78
N LYS A 114 -9.69 3.28 19.66
CA LYS A 114 -10.56 4.48 19.71
C LYS A 114 -10.31 5.45 18.55
N ARG A 115 -9.06 5.63 18.18
CA ARG A 115 -8.63 6.46 17.04
C ARG A 115 -7.81 5.61 16.10
N VAL A 116 -7.85 5.87 14.82
CA VAL A 116 -7.10 5.13 13.81
C VAL A 116 -6.27 6.07 12.95
N VAL A 117 -4.97 5.85 12.92
CA VAL A 117 -4.06 6.42 11.93
C VAL A 117 -3.95 5.43 10.78
N VAL A 118 -4.02 5.93 9.56
CA VAL A 118 -3.88 5.09 8.37
C VAL A 118 -2.55 5.36 7.69
N GLY A 119 -1.94 4.35 7.12
CA GLY A 119 -0.68 4.52 6.41
C GLY A 119 -0.39 3.40 5.44
N GLY A 120 0.56 3.64 4.57
CA GLY A 120 0.95 2.65 3.58
C GLY A 120 2.23 2.99 2.86
N PHE A 121 2.65 2.02 2.06
CA PHE A 121 3.84 2.10 1.23
C PHE A 121 3.45 2.04 -0.25
N SER A 122 4.03 2.91 -1.09
CA SER A 122 3.83 2.94 -2.55
C SER A 122 2.33 3.03 -2.89
N THR A 123 1.76 2.10 -3.63
CA THR A 123 0.31 2.03 -3.92
C THR A 123 -0.53 2.01 -2.63
N GLY A 124 -0.06 1.30 -1.58
CA GLY A 124 -0.72 1.32 -0.28
C GLY A 124 -0.75 2.69 0.38
N ALA A 125 0.22 3.57 0.07
CA ALA A 125 0.19 4.95 0.52
C ALA A 125 -0.91 5.75 -0.18
N GLY A 126 -1.12 5.54 -1.49
CA GLY A 126 -2.25 6.11 -2.22
C GLY A 126 -3.60 5.69 -1.64
N LEU A 127 -3.74 4.40 -1.34
CA LEU A 127 -4.95 3.85 -0.70
C LEU A 127 -5.19 4.42 0.72
N ALA A 128 -4.13 4.67 1.49
CA ALA A 128 -4.25 5.29 2.81
C ALA A 128 -4.70 6.75 2.71
N LEU A 129 -4.19 7.50 1.74
CA LEU A 129 -4.62 8.87 1.45
C LEU A 129 -6.07 8.92 0.97
N ASP A 130 -6.49 8.00 0.08
CA ASP A 130 -7.88 7.88 -0.37
C ASP A 130 -8.83 7.60 0.81
N LEU A 131 -8.49 6.67 1.69
CA LEU A 131 -9.29 6.39 2.88
C LEU A 131 -9.40 7.64 3.78
N ALA A 132 -8.27 8.33 4.05
CA ALA A 132 -8.27 9.53 4.89
C ALA A 132 -9.08 10.69 4.30
N ALA A 133 -9.13 10.81 2.98
CA ALA A 133 -9.97 11.83 2.32
C ALA A 133 -11.47 11.49 2.38
N ARG A 134 -11.84 10.19 2.36
CA ARG A 134 -13.23 9.72 2.39
C ARG A 134 -13.82 9.56 3.79
N VAL A 135 -12.99 9.24 4.79
CA VAL A 135 -13.44 8.86 6.14
C VAL A 135 -12.95 9.91 7.15
N LYS A 136 -13.85 10.75 7.59
CA LYS A 136 -13.56 11.89 8.49
C LYS A 136 -13.09 11.47 9.90
N GLU A 137 -13.39 10.23 10.31
CA GLU A 137 -12.98 9.67 11.60
C GLU A 137 -11.53 9.18 11.63
N VAL A 138 -10.83 9.21 10.51
CA VAL A 138 -9.38 8.93 10.46
C VAL A 138 -8.65 10.01 11.27
N ALA A 139 -7.79 9.59 12.20
CA ALA A 139 -7.11 10.50 13.11
C ALA A 139 -5.82 11.12 12.53
N GLY A 140 -5.31 10.58 11.44
CA GLY A 140 -4.12 11.05 10.74
C GLY A 140 -3.67 10.06 9.67
N VAL A 141 -2.83 10.50 8.74
CA VAL A 141 -2.34 9.67 7.63
C VAL A 141 -0.84 9.79 7.45
N PHE A 142 -0.17 8.68 7.14
CA PHE A 142 1.21 8.72 6.64
C PHE A 142 1.34 7.96 5.32
N ALA A 143 2.05 8.54 4.38
CA ALA A 143 2.24 8.01 3.03
C ALA A 143 3.74 7.89 2.72
N VAL A 144 4.21 6.66 2.48
CA VAL A 144 5.61 6.35 2.20
C VAL A 144 5.78 6.03 0.72
N ALA A 145 6.62 6.80 0.02
CA ALA A 145 6.95 6.62 -1.40
C ALA A 145 5.70 6.52 -2.31
N ALA A 146 4.70 7.39 -2.07
CA ALA A 146 3.46 7.42 -2.82
C ALA A 146 3.66 8.00 -4.22
N PRO A 147 3.27 7.30 -5.31
CA PRO A 147 3.21 7.87 -6.65
C PRO A 147 1.99 8.80 -6.79
N MET A 148 2.08 9.78 -7.68
CA MET A 148 0.94 10.64 -8.03
C MET A 148 0.48 10.48 -9.48
N THR A 149 1.39 10.11 -10.38
CA THR A 149 1.10 9.88 -11.80
C THR A 149 1.96 8.72 -12.31
N LEU A 150 1.56 8.11 -13.44
CA LEU A 150 2.42 7.10 -14.11
C LEU A 150 3.78 7.68 -14.54
N LYS A 151 3.87 8.99 -14.77
CA LYS A 151 5.12 9.69 -15.09
C LYS A 151 6.10 9.74 -13.91
N ASP A 152 5.62 9.52 -12.69
CA ASP A 152 6.47 9.45 -11.50
C ASP A 152 7.20 8.10 -11.41
N PHE A 153 6.76 7.09 -12.17
CA PHE A 153 7.46 5.82 -12.22
C PHE A 153 8.72 5.90 -13.08
N SER A 154 9.82 5.44 -12.50
CA SER A 154 11.13 5.42 -13.14
C SER A 154 11.25 4.35 -14.23
N SER A 155 12.43 4.32 -14.87
CA SER A 155 12.78 3.34 -15.90
C SER A 155 12.60 1.87 -15.48
N LYS A 156 12.63 1.55 -14.19
CA LYS A 156 12.35 0.17 -13.70
C LYS A 156 10.90 -0.26 -13.94
N PHE A 157 9.96 0.68 -13.93
CA PHE A 157 8.54 0.43 -14.19
C PHE A 157 8.17 0.74 -15.66
N ALA A 158 9.05 1.44 -16.40
CA ALA A 158 8.81 1.87 -17.76
C ALA A 158 8.35 0.74 -18.71
N PRO A 159 8.90 -0.50 -18.66
CA PRO A 159 8.43 -1.57 -19.55
C PRO A 159 6.93 -1.87 -19.40
N ALA A 160 6.40 -1.81 -18.19
CA ALA A 160 4.98 -2.02 -17.93
C ALA A 160 4.13 -0.83 -18.39
N VAL A 161 4.58 0.41 -18.13
CA VAL A 161 3.94 1.63 -18.58
C VAL A 161 3.96 1.74 -20.10
N ASP A 162 5.10 1.46 -20.75
CA ASP A 162 5.24 1.47 -22.20
C ASP A 162 4.32 0.45 -22.88
N MET A 163 4.22 -0.75 -22.31
CA MET A 163 3.30 -1.77 -22.83
C MET A 163 1.85 -1.31 -22.68
N TRP A 164 1.48 -0.73 -21.52
CA TRP A 164 0.15 -0.15 -21.32
C TRP A 164 -0.16 0.94 -22.36
N ASN A 165 0.74 1.88 -22.57
CA ASN A 165 0.58 2.93 -23.56
C ASN A 165 0.40 2.37 -24.97
N ARG A 166 1.17 1.35 -25.37
CA ARG A 166 1.03 0.67 -26.68
C ARG A 166 -0.32 -0.03 -26.83
N ILE A 167 -0.87 -0.59 -25.75
CA ILE A 167 -2.20 -1.21 -25.75
C ILE A 167 -3.27 -0.13 -25.96
N MET A 168 -3.14 1.00 -25.27
CA MET A 168 -4.09 2.12 -25.41
C MET A 168 -4.07 2.71 -26.82
N ASP A 169 -2.89 2.86 -27.44
CA ASP A 169 -2.74 3.37 -28.82
C ASP A 169 -3.34 2.41 -29.86
N LYS A 170 -3.40 1.10 -29.55
CA LYS A 170 -3.95 0.06 -30.43
C LYS A 170 -5.39 -0.33 -30.10
N ALA A 171 -6.09 0.39 -29.27
CA ALA A 171 -7.33 0.02 -28.57
C ALA A 171 -8.57 -0.28 -29.44
N TYR A 172 -8.42 -0.55 -30.76
CA TYR A 172 -9.53 -0.92 -31.63
C TYR A 172 -9.49 -2.36 -32.17
N SER A 173 -8.54 -3.21 -31.77
CA SER A 173 -8.35 -4.47 -32.50
C SER A 173 -8.22 -5.77 -31.71
N VAL A 174 -8.01 -5.77 -30.41
CA VAL A 174 -7.80 -7.05 -29.66
C VAL A 174 -8.46 -6.98 -28.28
N GLY A 175 -9.33 -7.96 -27.99
CA GLY A 175 -9.88 -8.16 -26.65
C GLY A 175 -8.79 -8.35 -25.57
N PRO A 176 -9.15 -8.27 -24.27
CA PRO A 176 -8.18 -8.23 -23.18
C PRO A 176 -7.42 -9.56 -23.09
N LYS A 177 -6.24 -9.63 -23.70
CA LYS A 177 -5.25 -10.64 -23.33
C LYS A 177 -4.59 -10.20 -22.03
N MET A 178 -4.53 -11.10 -21.04
CA MET A 178 -3.70 -10.89 -19.87
C MET A 178 -2.24 -10.83 -20.34
N GLU A 179 -1.68 -9.63 -20.38
CA GLU A 179 -0.30 -9.40 -20.76
C GLU A 179 0.53 -9.10 -19.50
N PHE A 180 1.72 -9.67 -19.45
CA PHE A 180 2.64 -9.53 -18.34
C PHE A 180 4.00 -9.07 -18.84
N VAL A 181 4.68 -8.28 -18.01
CA VAL A 181 6.07 -7.87 -18.20
C VAL A 181 6.92 -8.46 -17.09
N GLU A 182 8.11 -8.94 -17.42
CA GLU A 182 9.07 -9.40 -16.41
C GLU A 182 9.33 -8.28 -15.38
N ASN A 183 9.32 -8.64 -14.11
CA ASN A 183 9.62 -7.75 -13.00
C ASN A 183 10.84 -8.24 -12.23
N LYS A 184 11.77 -7.32 -11.93
CA LYS A 184 12.98 -7.56 -11.12
C LYS A 184 12.88 -6.76 -9.81
N PRO A 185 12.09 -7.25 -8.84
CA PRO A 185 11.81 -6.52 -7.61
C PRO A 185 13.03 -6.49 -6.67
N GLU A 186 13.07 -5.49 -5.79
CA GLU A 186 14.07 -5.40 -4.71
C GLU A 186 13.92 -6.55 -3.70
N ASN A 187 12.67 -7.05 -3.52
CA ASN A 187 12.34 -8.14 -2.58
C ASN A 187 11.68 -9.32 -3.30
N PRO A 188 12.44 -10.16 -4.02
CA PRO A 188 11.86 -11.26 -4.82
C PRO A 188 11.17 -12.35 -3.98
N HIS A 189 11.42 -12.39 -2.66
CA HIS A 189 10.73 -13.30 -1.73
C HIS A 189 9.31 -12.84 -1.35
N ILE A 190 8.96 -11.59 -1.64
CA ILE A 190 7.67 -10.98 -1.31
C ILE A 190 6.92 -10.61 -2.59
N ASN A 191 7.60 -9.97 -3.54
CA ASN A 191 7.01 -9.42 -4.74
C ASN A 191 6.86 -10.46 -5.86
N TYR A 192 5.90 -10.23 -6.74
CA TYR A 192 5.74 -11.01 -7.97
C TYR A 192 6.87 -10.73 -8.96
N LEU A 193 7.24 -11.76 -9.74
CA LEU A 193 8.27 -11.68 -10.78
C LEU A 193 7.70 -11.34 -12.17
N ARG A 194 6.37 -11.33 -12.31
CA ARG A 194 5.65 -10.84 -13.49
C ARG A 194 4.69 -9.73 -13.09
N ASN A 195 4.69 -8.64 -13.83
CA ASN A 195 3.80 -7.50 -13.63
C ASN A 195 2.64 -7.56 -14.60
N PRO A 196 1.39 -7.72 -14.16
CA PRO A 196 0.23 -7.65 -15.04
C PRO A 196 0.00 -6.20 -15.50
N ILE A 197 -0.11 -6.01 -16.82
CA ILE A 197 -0.29 -4.68 -17.42
C ILE A 197 -1.63 -4.06 -17.01
N SER A 198 -2.67 -4.88 -16.82
CA SER A 198 -3.96 -4.42 -16.28
C SER A 198 -3.81 -3.72 -14.93
N GLY A 199 -2.89 -4.18 -14.08
CA GLY A 199 -2.65 -3.56 -12.77
C GLY A 199 -2.02 -2.18 -12.85
N VAL A 200 -1.21 -1.89 -13.88
CA VAL A 200 -0.68 -0.53 -14.12
C VAL A 200 -1.83 0.44 -14.37
N ARG A 201 -2.82 0.03 -15.18
CA ARG A 201 -4.05 0.80 -15.39
C ARG A 201 -4.81 1.06 -14.09
N GLU A 202 -4.90 0.06 -13.23
CA GLU A 202 -5.63 0.21 -11.97
C GLU A 202 -4.90 1.15 -10.99
N ILE A 203 -3.56 1.19 -11.02
CA ILE A 203 -2.78 2.20 -10.29
C ILE A 203 -3.05 3.60 -10.85
N GLU A 204 -3.08 3.78 -12.17
CA GLU A 204 -3.40 5.05 -12.82
C GLU A 204 -4.79 5.55 -12.39
N ARG A 205 -5.80 4.68 -12.46
CA ARG A 205 -7.16 5.00 -12.02
C ARG A 205 -7.24 5.39 -10.54
N LEU A 206 -6.50 4.70 -9.68
CA LEU A 206 -6.42 5.06 -8.26
C LEU A 206 -5.83 6.47 -8.09
N MET A 207 -4.77 6.81 -8.83
CA MET A 207 -4.15 8.13 -8.74
C MET A 207 -5.06 9.23 -9.28
N ASP A 208 -5.75 8.98 -10.41
CA ASP A 208 -6.70 9.92 -11.02
C ASP A 208 -7.91 10.17 -10.10
N ASP A 209 -8.38 9.13 -9.40
CA ASP A 209 -9.47 9.23 -8.43
C ASP A 209 -9.05 9.91 -7.12
N LEU A 210 -7.78 9.75 -6.71
CA LEU A 210 -7.23 10.34 -5.49
C LEU A 210 -6.91 11.83 -5.64
N GLU A 211 -6.32 12.26 -6.75
CA GLU A 211 -5.79 13.63 -6.92
C GLU A 211 -6.82 14.72 -6.56
N PRO A 212 -8.07 14.68 -7.07
CA PRO A 212 -9.07 15.70 -6.75
C PRO A 212 -9.55 15.69 -5.30
N LYS A 213 -9.31 14.62 -4.54
CA LYS A 213 -9.70 14.48 -3.13
C LYS A 213 -8.65 15.01 -2.15
N LEU A 214 -7.40 15.17 -2.57
CA LEU A 214 -6.30 15.60 -1.68
C LEU A 214 -6.55 16.96 -1.02
N PRO A 215 -7.17 17.97 -1.68
CA PRO A 215 -7.50 19.24 -1.03
C PRO A 215 -8.52 19.11 0.11
N ASP A 216 -9.34 18.07 0.11
CA ASP A 216 -10.36 17.82 1.15
C ASP A 216 -9.80 17.06 2.36
N LEU A 217 -8.53 16.62 2.29
CA LEU A 217 -7.87 15.92 3.38
C LEU A 217 -7.39 16.93 4.43
N ASP A 218 -8.04 16.95 5.58
CA ASP A 218 -7.88 17.93 6.65
C ASP A 218 -7.27 17.37 7.96
N VAL A 219 -6.87 16.08 7.96
CA VAL A 219 -6.23 15.44 9.12
C VAL A 219 -4.70 15.58 9.08
N PRO A 220 -4.01 15.47 10.24
CA PRO A 220 -2.54 15.46 10.30
C PRO A 220 -1.95 14.47 9.29
N ALA A 221 -0.94 14.92 8.54
CA ALA A 221 -0.36 14.13 7.45
C ALA A 221 1.17 14.10 7.46
N LEU A 222 1.76 12.91 7.26
CA LEU A 222 3.20 12.73 7.07
C LEU A 222 3.47 12.10 5.70
N ILE A 223 4.21 12.81 4.86
CA ILE A 223 4.71 12.28 3.58
C ILE A 223 6.19 11.94 3.74
N VAL A 224 6.54 10.69 3.42
CA VAL A 224 7.91 10.17 3.51
C VAL A 224 8.39 9.73 2.14
N GLN A 225 9.59 10.14 1.75
CA GLN A 225 10.16 9.79 0.45
C GLN A 225 11.65 9.48 0.53
N SER A 226 12.12 8.60 -0.34
CA SER A 226 13.53 8.36 -0.63
C SER A 226 14.05 9.41 -1.63
N ARG A 227 15.21 10.01 -1.36
CA ARG A 227 15.79 11.04 -2.24
C ARG A 227 16.14 10.51 -3.63
N ARG A 228 16.61 9.29 -3.71
CA ARG A 228 17.02 8.62 -4.96
C ARG A 228 16.23 7.32 -5.16
N ASP A 229 14.90 7.43 -5.03
CA ASP A 229 14.00 6.32 -5.27
C ASP A 229 14.09 5.89 -6.74
N PRO A 230 14.46 4.61 -7.02
CA PRO A 230 14.60 4.13 -8.39
C PRO A 230 13.26 3.65 -8.99
N VAL A 231 12.13 3.81 -8.31
CA VAL A 231 10.81 3.39 -8.77
C VAL A 231 9.86 4.57 -8.87
N VAL A 232 9.76 5.39 -7.81
CA VAL A 232 8.88 6.55 -7.74
C VAL A 232 9.69 7.83 -7.56
N GLU A 233 9.59 8.76 -8.51
CA GLU A 233 10.29 10.03 -8.42
C GLU A 233 9.77 10.90 -7.26
N PRO A 234 10.68 11.55 -6.48
CA PRO A 234 10.29 12.37 -5.33
C PRO A 234 9.33 13.52 -5.64
N LYS A 235 9.27 13.99 -6.89
CA LYS A 235 8.35 15.06 -7.29
C LYS A 235 6.88 14.66 -7.21
N GLY A 236 6.55 13.36 -7.37
CA GLY A 236 5.18 12.87 -7.20
C GLY A 236 4.71 13.02 -5.75
N SER A 237 5.50 12.54 -4.79
CA SER A 237 5.19 12.68 -3.37
C SER A 237 5.21 14.14 -2.88
N LEU A 238 6.06 14.98 -3.47
CA LEU A 238 6.06 16.43 -3.20
C LEU A 238 4.79 17.11 -3.76
N LYS A 239 4.28 16.67 -4.92
CA LYS A 239 2.99 17.13 -5.46
C LYS A 239 1.86 16.77 -4.50
N ILE A 240 1.81 15.52 -4.00
CA ILE A 240 0.84 15.11 -2.96
C ILE A 240 0.90 16.06 -1.78
N PHE A 241 2.08 16.25 -1.18
CA PHE A 241 2.28 17.14 -0.03
C PHE A 241 1.74 18.55 -0.25
N LYS A 242 1.94 19.11 -1.45
CA LYS A 242 1.45 20.46 -1.80
C LYS A 242 -0.07 20.52 -1.93
N LEU A 243 -0.71 19.42 -2.42
CA LEU A 243 -2.15 19.36 -2.66
C LEU A 243 -2.96 19.07 -1.40
N LEU A 244 -2.36 18.50 -0.33
CA LEU A 244 -3.07 18.25 0.93
C LEU A 244 -3.67 19.53 1.50
N GLY A 245 -4.98 19.47 1.85
CA GLY A 245 -5.72 20.61 2.42
C GLY A 245 -5.33 20.96 3.85
N THR A 246 -4.81 19.99 4.62
CA THR A 246 -4.39 20.21 6.00
C THR A 246 -3.16 21.12 6.12
N GLU A 247 -3.12 21.98 7.14
CA GLU A 247 -1.93 22.74 7.52
C GLU A 247 -0.99 21.91 8.42
N ASP A 248 -1.50 20.91 9.15
CA ASP A 248 -0.67 19.98 9.96
C ASP A 248 -0.10 18.88 9.08
N LYS A 249 0.86 19.24 8.26
CA LYS A 249 1.53 18.32 7.33
C LYS A 249 3.05 18.42 7.40
N GLU A 250 3.70 17.27 7.25
CA GLU A 250 5.15 17.12 7.30
C GLU A 250 5.66 16.36 6.08
N TYR A 251 6.77 16.82 5.49
CA TYR A 251 7.47 16.13 4.41
C TYR A 251 8.86 15.72 4.87
N ARG A 252 9.13 14.42 4.91
CA ARG A 252 10.44 13.87 5.29
C ARG A 252 11.12 13.16 4.12
N LEU A 253 12.27 13.70 3.72
CA LEU A 253 13.10 13.16 2.64
C LEU A 253 14.31 12.44 3.24
N PHE A 254 14.37 11.11 3.04
CA PHE A 254 15.49 10.28 3.51
C PHE A 254 16.50 10.02 2.39
N ASN A 255 17.77 9.92 2.77
CA ASN A 255 18.85 9.64 1.83
C ASN A 255 19.04 8.13 1.65
N PHE A 256 18.19 7.52 0.81
CA PHE A 256 18.30 6.17 0.30
C PHE A 256 18.38 6.18 -1.23
N ASP A 257 18.86 5.07 -1.80
CA ASP A 257 18.94 4.80 -3.24
C ASP A 257 18.09 3.58 -3.63
N ARG A 258 17.06 3.29 -2.83
CA ARG A 258 16.11 2.21 -3.03
C ARG A 258 14.68 2.69 -2.79
N HIS A 259 13.71 1.95 -3.36
CA HIS A 259 12.28 2.19 -3.15
C HIS A 259 11.82 1.63 -1.80
N GLY A 260 12.20 0.38 -1.47
CA GLY A 260 11.78 -0.34 -0.27
C GLY A 260 12.41 0.18 1.02
N ILE A 261 12.18 1.44 1.38
CA ILE A 261 12.80 2.10 2.55
C ILE A 261 12.27 1.65 3.91
N LEU A 262 11.23 0.83 3.91
CA LEU A 262 10.69 0.19 5.13
C LEU A 262 11.41 -1.11 5.50
N LEU A 263 12.29 -1.60 4.61
CA LEU A 263 13.06 -2.83 4.80
C LEU A 263 14.56 -2.55 4.71
N GLY A 264 15.37 -3.46 5.26
CA GLY A 264 16.82 -3.42 5.17
C GLY A 264 17.49 -2.32 6.00
N ASP A 265 18.77 -2.09 5.75
CA ASP A 265 19.61 -1.21 6.54
C ASP A 265 19.12 0.23 6.56
N GLY A 266 19.11 0.83 7.76
CA GLY A 266 18.70 2.21 7.98
C GLY A 266 17.19 2.46 7.97
N SER A 267 16.35 1.45 7.69
CA SER A 267 14.87 1.56 7.73
C SER A 267 14.35 2.01 9.10
N GLN A 268 15.09 1.71 10.18
CA GLN A 268 14.75 2.12 11.55
C GLN A 268 14.57 3.64 11.69
N ARG A 269 15.28 4.45 10.88
CA ARG A 269 15.12 5.91 10.87
C ARG A 269 13.74 6.32 10.34
N VAL A 270 13.26 5.62 9.32
CA VAL A 270 11.91 5.82 8.75
C VAL A 270 10.85 5.36 9.74
N HIS A 271 11.03 4.17 10.34
CA HIS A 271 10.13 3.63 11.36
C HIS A 271 9.99 4.60 12.55
N LYS A 272 11.12 5.14 13.04
CA LYS A 272 11.15 6.12 14.13
C LYS A 272 10.37 7.38 13.77
N ALA A 273 10.62 7.93 12.57
CA ALA A 273 9.91 9.12 12.09
C ALA A 273 8.38 8.92 12.04
N ILE A 274 7.93 7.76 11.56
CA ILE A 274 6.52 7.39 11.54
C ILE A 274 5.97 7.24 12.98
N GLY A 275 6.71 6.56 13.87
CA GLY A 275 6.32 6.41 15.27
C GLY A 275 6.20 7.75 16.00
N GLU A 276 7.15 8.68 15.78
CA GLU A 276 7.11 10.05 16.32
C GLU A 276 5.87 10.81 15.82
N PHE A 277 5.55 10.71 14.54
CA PHE A 277 4.35 11.31 13.98
C PHE A 277 3.07 10.75 14.64
N ILE A 278 2.93 9.42 14.76
CA ILE A 278 1.74 8.81 15.36
C ILE A 278 1.61 9.17 16.84
N ASN A 279 2.72 9.29 17.56
CA ASN A 279 2.71 9.64 19.01
C ASN A 279 2.18 11.06 19.30
N ARG A 280 2.22 11.97 18.35
CA ARG A 280 1.68 13.33 18.54
C ARG A 280 0.19 13.46 18.18
N ILE A 281 -0.40 12.42 17.58
CA ILE A 281 -1.83 12.28 17.28
C ILE A 281 -2.57 11.69 18.50
#